data_4163bafe67a5a4aa7765e9bebcdc25b7
#
_entry.id   4163bafe67a5a4aa7765e9bebcdc25b7
#
_cell.length_a   1.000
_cell.length_b   1.000
_cell.length_c   1.000
_cell.angle_alpha   90.00
_cell.angle_beta   90.00
_cell.angle_gamma   90.00
#
_symmetry.space_group_name_H-M   'P 1'
#
loop_
_entity.id
_entity.type
_entity.pdbx_description
1 polymer ?
#
loop_
_entity_poly.entity_id
_entity_poly.type
_entity_poly.pdbx_seq_one_letter_code
_entity_poly.pdbx_strand_id
1 'polypeptide(L)'
;YDKGDEEAYLNCPLNEQEYYAFIDALMAAEKVPPKNFEKEKFFQGCQPIEAICATGRESLRFGPMKPVGLTDPRTGQKHFAVVQLRPENRARTAYNLVGFQTKLKWGEQGRVFRMIPALKNAEFLRLGSIHRNTYVCGPKVLRPDLSLKGHPLVYLAGQVTGVEGYLESAASGLMAAHFINQRVLGKAHDAPP
;
A
#
# COMPACT_ATOMS: atom_id res chain seq x y z
N TYR A 1 18.66 7.24 11.24
CA TYR A 1 18.94 6.44 12.46
C TYR A 1 18.00 5.24 12.54
N ASP A 2 18.38 4.21 13.24
CA ASP A 2 17.55 3.07 13.61
C ASP A 2 17.39 2.99 15.14
N LYS A 3 16.62 2.04 15.62
CA LYS A 3 16.41 1.81 17.06
C LYS A 3 17.33 0.73 17.65
N GLY A 4 18.27 0.19 16.86
CA GLY A 4 19.26 -0.78 17.31
C GLY A 4 18.87 -2.25 17.20
N ASP A 5 17.65 -2.56 16.72
CA ASP A 5 17.22 -3.94 16.46
C ASP A 5 17.63 -4.40 15.05
N GLU A 6 17.92 -5.70 14.88
CA GLU A 6 18.31 -6.25 13.56
C GLU A 6 17.24 -6.06 12.48
N GLU A 7 15.97 -5.95 12.86
CA GLU A 7 14.84 -5.69 11.95
C GLU A 7 14.41 -4.22 11.91
N ALA A 8 15.14 -3.33 12.58
CA ALA A 8 14.76 -1.93 12.69
C ALA A 8 14.76 -1.21 11.33
N TYR A 9 13.75 -0.41 11.11
CA TYR A 9 13.68 0.47 9.96
C TYR A 9 14.64 1.65 10.12
N LEU A 10 15.21 2.10 9.01
CA LEU A 10 15.94 3.37 9.00
C LEU A 10 14.94 4.52 9.04
N ASN A 11 15.16 5.44 9.96
CA ASN A 11 14.32 6.62 10.14
C ASN A 11 15.00 7.84 9.51
N CYS A 12 14.33 8.44 8.53
CA CYS A 12 14.78 9.62 7.79
C CYS A 12 14.01 10.83 8.28
N PRO A 13 14.57 11.64 9.19
CA PRO A 13 13.87 12.78 9.75
C PRO A 13 13.79 13.95 8.77
N LEU A 14 12.72 14.75 8.92
CA LEU A 14 12.57 16.05 8.31
C LEU A 14 12.23 17.08 9.39
N ASN A 15 12.80 18.27 9.27
CA ASN A 15 12.30 19.44 10.01
C ASN A 15 11.06 20.01 9.31
N GLU A 16 10.47 21.05 9.90
CA GLU A 16 9.24 21.67 9.40
C GLU A 16 9.42 22.27 8.00
N GLN A 17 10.50 22.98 7.78
CA GLN A 17 10.79 23.63 6.49
C GLN A 17 11.00 22.58 5.38
N GLU A 18 11.77 21.54 5.65
CA GLU A 18 12.03 20.42 4.73
C GLU A 18 10.73 19.67 4.40
N TYR A 19 9.87 19.45 5.40
CA TYR A 19 8.59 18.82 5.21
C TYR A 19 7.70 19.63 4.27
N TYR A 20 7.49 20.91 4.52
CA TYR A 20 6.62 21.73 3.67
C TYR A 20 7.17 21.92 2.27
N ALA A 21 8.49 22.04 2.11
CA ALA A 21 9.12 22.07 0.79
C ALA A 21 8.87 20.77 0.02
N PHE A 22 8.96 19.61 0.69
CA PHE A 22 8.63 18.32 0.11
C PHE A 22 7.14 18.23 -0.28
N ILE A 23 6.21 18.68 0.59
CA ILE A 23 4.76 18.68 0.31
C ILE A 23 4.44 19.53 -0.92
N ASP A 24 5.02 20.72 -1.02
CA ASP A 24 4.78 21.64 -2.14
C ASP A 24 5.29 21.03 -3.45
N ALA A 25 6.47 20.44 -3.45
CA ALA A 25 7.01 19.74 -4.61
C ALA A 25 6.19 18.51 -5.00
N LEU A 26 5.72 17.73 -4.01
CA LEU A 26 4.86 16.57 -4.23
C LEU A 26 3.53 16.96 -4.89
N MET A 27 2.91 18.03 -4.42
CA MET A 27 1.63 18.49 -4.94
C MET A 27 1.76 19.12 -6.33
N ALA A 28 2.85 19.85 -6.60
CA ALA A 28 3.13 20.45 -7.91
C ALA A 28 3.62 19.46 -8.98
N ALA A 29 4.15 18.32 -8.58
CA ALA A 29 4.72 17.33 -9.50
C ALA A 29 3.69 16.72 -10.44
N GLU A 30 4.12 16.32 -11.63
CA GLU A 30 3.27 15.65 -12.61
C GLU A 30 2.88 14.25 -12.15
N LYS A 31 1.60 13.94 -12.32
CA LYS A 31 1.00 12.67 -11.92
C LYS A 31 0.51 11.89 -13.14
N VAL A 32 0.51 10.57 -13.04
CA VAL A 32 -0.13 9.70 -14.03
C VAL A 32 -1.65 9.90 -13.93
N PRO A 33 -2.33 10.36 -14.99
CA PRO A 33 -3.77 10.56 -14.96
C PRO A 33 -4.50 9.21 -14.83
N PRO A 34 -5.67 9.18 -14.17
CA PRO A 34 -6.54 8.01 -14.22
C PRO A 34 -7.02 7.76 -15.66
N LYS A 35 -7.31 6.51 -16.01
CA LYS A 35 -7.96 6.21 -17.28
C LYS A 35 -9.42 6.69 -17.24
N ASN A 36 -9.98 7.06 -18.41
CA ASN A 36 -11.31 7.66 -18.54
C ASN A 36 -12.47 6.86 -17.90
N PHE A 37 -12.29 5.54 -17.71
CA PHE A 37 -13.30 4.66 -17.10
C PHE A 37 -13.04 4.40 -15.61
N GLU A 38 -11.95 4.92 -15.03
CA GLU A 38 -11.57 4.67 -13.64
C GLU A 38 -12.13 5.78 -12.73
N LYS A 39 -12.95 5.38 -11.78
CA LYS A 39 -13.25 6.23 -10.62
C LYS A 39 -12.10 6.06 -9.62
N GLU A 40 -11.43 7.15 -9.26
CA GLU A 40 -10.39 7.13 -8.24
C GLU A 40 -11.00 6.75 -6.88
N LYS A 41 -11.02 5.45 -6.61
CA LYS A 41 -11.33 4.91 -5.27
C LYS A 41 -10.12 4.13 -4.82
N PHE A 42 -9.49 4.60 -3.77
CA PHE A 42 -8.37 3.91 -3.15
C PHE A 42 -8.84 3.15 -1.91
N PHE A 43 -8.31 1.96 -1.70
CA PHE A 43 -8.38 1.32 -0.39
C PHE A 43 -7.56 2.12 0.61
N GLN A 44 -8.02 2.19 1.85
CA GLN A 44 -7.42 3.05 2.88
C GLN A 44 -5.92 2.76 3.08
N GLY A 45 -5.50 1.49 3.02
CA GLY A 45 -4.10 1.08 3.17
C GLY A 45 -3.22 1.26 1.92
N CYS A 46 -3.82 1.56 0.74
CA CYS A 46 -3.12 1.67 -0.54
C CYS A 46 -3.27 3.06 -1.18
N GLN A 47 -3.61 4.08 -0.39
CA GLN A 47 -3.74 5.43 -0.92
C GLN A 47 -2.37 5.98 -1.34
N PRO A 48 -2.26 6.57 -2.53
CA PRO A 48 -1.07 7.31 -2.91
C PRO A 48 -0.83 8.50 -1.98
N ILE A 49 0.43 8.80 -1.69
CA ILE A 49 0.78 9.91 -0.78
C ILE A 49 0.24 11.24 -1.25
N GLU A 50 0.09 11.45 -2.56
CA GLU A 50 -0.53 12.65 -3.12
C GLU A 50 -2.02 12.74 -2.78
N ALA A 51 -2.73 11.63 -2.74
CA ALA A 51 -4.14 11.61 -2.37
C ALA A 51 -4.32 11.87 -0.87
N ILE A 52 -3.44 11.32 -0.03
CA ILE A 52 -3.41 11.62 1.40
C ILE A 52 -3.09 13.11 1.61
N CYS A 53 -2.09 13.64 0.92
CA CYS A 53 -1.69 15.03 1.04
C CYS A 53 -2.79 16.02 0.59
N ALA A 54 -3.60 15.64 -0.40
CA ALA A 54 -4.73 16.44 -0.88
C ALA A 54 -5.84 16.63 0.17
N THR A 55 -5.91 15.78 1.19
CA THR A 55 -6.84 15.95 2.32
C THR A 55 -6.38 17.01 3.33
N GLY A 56 -5.10 17.38 3.28
CA GLY A 56 -4.51 18.42 4.13
C GLY A 56 -2.98 18.34 4.13
N ARG A 57 -2.31 19.49 4.20
CA ARG A 57 -0.83 19.57 4.17
C ARG A 57 -0.15 18.78 5.30
N GLU A 58 -0.83 18.60 6.42
CA GLU A 58 -0.33 17.87 7.59
C GLU A 58 -0.67 16.37 7.55
N SER A 59 -1.51 15.92 6.62
CA SER A 59 -2.08 14.56 6.63
C SER A 59 -1.02 13.46 6.59
N LEU A 60 0.11 13.67 5.90
CA LEU A 60 1.19 12.69 5.86
C LEU A 60 1.87 12.49 7.23
N ARG A 61 1.87 13.50 8.11
CA ARG A 61 2.41 13.39 9.48
C ARG A 61 1.54 12.56 10.42
N PHE A 62 0.29 12.31 10.05
CA PHE A 62 -0.62 11.40 10.75
C PHE A 62 -0.72 10.02 10.08
N GLY A 63 0.01 9.85 8.98
CA GLY A 63 0.09 8.62 8.19
C GLY A 63 1.54 8.17 7.92
N PRO A 64 1.96 8.07 6.65
CA PRO A 64 3.26 7.51 6.27
C PRO A 64 4.49 8.23 6.83
N MET A 65 4.35 9.50 7.21
CA MET A 65 5.45 10.30 7.77
C MET A 65 5.28 10.61 9.26
N LYS A 66 4.55 9.75 9.98
CA LYS A 66 4.22 9.95 11.39
C LYS A 66 5.48 9.86 12.27
N PRO A 67 5.81 10.92 13.06
CA PRO A 67 7.01 10.92 13.92
C PRO A 67 6.79 10.29 15.29
N VAL A 68 5.55 9.93 15.65
CA VAL A 68 5.17 9.45 16.99
C VAL A 68 5.88 8.14 17.33
N GLY A 69 6.50 8.09 18.51
CA GLY A 69 7.28 6.95 18.97
C GLY A 69 8.69 6.86 18.36
N LEU A 70 9.06 7.82 17.50
CA LEU A 70 10.35 7.89 16.84
C LEU A 70 11.19 9.03 17.43
N THR A 71 11.93 8.72 18.49
CA THR A 71 12.92 9.64 19.07
C THR A 71 14.30 9.17 18.64
N ASP A 72 15.14 10.09 18.13
CA ASP A 72 16.52 9.74 17.76
C ASP A 72 17.29 9.37 19.02
N PRO A 73 17.76 8.13 19.17
CA PRO A 73 18.43 7.67 20.40
C PRO A 73 19.77 8.37 20.66
N ARG A 74 20.39 8.98 19.63
CA ARG A 74 21.66 9.68 19.74
C ARG A 74 21.52 11.11 20.26
N THR A 75 20.41 11.76 19.96
CA THR A 75 20.19 13.18 20.26
C THR A 75 19.05 13.44 21.22
N GLY A 76 18.15 12.46 21.44
CA GLY A 76 16.92 12.63 22.21
C GLY A 76 15.86 13.49 21.48
N GLN A 77 16.11 13.87 20.23
CA GLN A 77 15.22 14.79 19.51
C GLN A 77 14.00 14.06 18.93
N LYS A 78 12.87 14.75 18.98
CA LYS A 78 11.67 14.43 18.22
C LYS A 78 11.67 15.28 16.94
N HIS A 79 11.41 14.63 15.81
CA HIS A 79 11.40 15.31 14.52
C HIS A 79 9.99 15.74 14.11
N PHE A 80 9.89 16.69 13.18
CA PHE A 80 8.62 17.19 12.68
C PHE A 80 7.89 16.12 11.85
N ALA A 81 8.62 15.41 10.99
CA ALA A 81 8.15 14.27 10.24
C ALA A 81 9.28 13.25 10.07
N VAL A 82 8.94 11.98 9.83
CA VAL A 82 9.92 10.91 9.63
C VAL A 82 9.44 9.99 8.50
N VAL A 83 10.29 9.78 7.51
CA VAL A 83 10.10 8.72 6.52
C VAL A 83 10.83 7.47 6.98
N GLN A 84 10.15 6.33 6.92
CA GLN A 84 10.75 5.05 7.31
C GLN A 84 11.18 4.26 6.08
N LEU A 85 12.36 3.67 6.14
CA LEU A 85 12.90 2.77 5.14
C LEU A 85 12.97 1.36 5.71
N ARG A 86 12.27 0.43 5.07
CA ARG A 86 12.30 -1.00 5.42
C ARG A 86 13.33 -1.71 4.55
N PRO A 87 14.24 -2.52 5.12
CA PRO A 87 15.14 -3.35 4.33
C PRO A 87 14.37 -4.32 3.43
N GLU A 88 14.78 -4.44 2.17
CA GLU A 88 14.22 -5.42 1.22
C GLU A 88 14.94 -6.76 1.27
N ASN A 89 16.13 -6.81 1.85
CA ASN A 89 16.93 -8.02 1.98
C ASN A 89 17.75 -8.04 3.28
N ARG A 90 18.21 -9.22 3.67
CA ARG A 90 19.04 -9.39 4.88
C ARG A 90 20.36 -8.63 4.82
N ALA A 91 20.94 -8.46 3.63
CA ALA A 91 22.19 -7.72 3.44
C ALA A 91 22.01 -6.19 3.54
N ARG A 92 20.75 -5.71 3.66
CA ARG A 92 20.40 -4.28 3.77
C ARG A 92 21.00 -3.41 2.65
N THR A 93 21.08 -3.96 1.44
CA THR A 93 21.60 -3.25 0.26
C THR A 93 20.51 -2.49 -0.50
N ALA A 94 19.26 -2.79 -0.23
CA ALA A 94 18.10 -2.11 -0.81
C ALA A 94 17.01 -1.89 0.25
N TYR A 95 16.26 -0.80 0.10
CA TYR A 95 15.23 -0.37 1.03
C TYR A 95 13.98 0.07 0.29
N ASN A 96 12.85 -0.09 0.95
CA ASN A 96 11.55 0.36 0.49
C ASN A 96 11.07 1.53 1.35
N LEU A 97 10.51 2.57 0.73
CA LEU A 97 9.85 3.66 1.46
C LEU A 97 8.50 3.18 1.97
N VAL A 98 8.35 3.11 3.29
CA VAL A 98 7.15 2.56 3.92
C VAL A 98 5.96 3.50 3.72
N GLY A 99 4.88 2.97 3.12
CA GLY A 99 3.66 3.73 2.91
C GLY A 99 3.71 4.78 1.79
N PHE A 100 4.73 4.74 0.94
CA PHE A 100 4.94 5.70 -0.15
C PHE A 100 4.42 5.20 -1.50
N GLN A 101 3.18 4.72 -1.55
CA GLN A 101 2.52 4.53 -2.84
C GLN A 101 2.38 5.89 -3.53
N THR A 102 2.60 5.94 -4.85
CA THR A 102 2.63 7.21 -5.58
C THR A 102 2.03 7.13 -6.97
N LYS A 103 1.39 8.21 -7.41
CA LYS A 103 0.94 8.46 -8.79
C LYS A 103 1.93 9.31 -9.58
N LEU A 104 3.02 9.74 -8.98
CA LEU A 104 4.00 10.57 -9.67
C LEU A 104 4.52 9.87 -10.93
N LYS A 105 4.70 10.62 -12.00
CA LYS A 105 5.44 10.13 -13.16
C LYS A 105 6.87 9.75 -12.75
N TRP A 106 7.45 8.79 -13.42
CA TRP A 106 8.78 8.27 -13.06
C TRP A 106 9.86 9.36 -12.98
N GLY A 107 9.87 10.32 -13.90
CA GLY A 107 10.80 11.44 -13.85
C GLY A 107 10.66 12.32 -12.61
N GLU A 108 9.44 12.47 -12.10
CA GLU A 108 9.15 13.26 -10.91
C GLU A 108 9.54 12.56 -9.61
N GLN A 109 9.44 11.23 -9.55
CA GLN A 109 9.71 10.46 -8.33
C GLN A 109 11.15 10.72 -7.84
N GLY A 110 12.13 10.61 -8.74
CA GLY A 110 13.53 10.86 -8.39
C GLY A 110 13.77 12.29 -7.90
N ARG A 111 13.15 13.28 -8.52
CA ARG A 111 13.26 14.70 -8.15
C ARG A 111 12.63 14.96 -6.78
N VAL A 112 11.39 14.55 -6.58
CA VAL A 112 10.62 14.85 -5.37
C VAL A 112 11.16 14.07 -4.16
N PHE A 113 11.44 12.79 -4.31
CA PHE A 113 11.89 11.99 -3.16
C PHE A 113 13.31 12.32 -2.71
N ARG A 114 14.18 12.84 -3.58
CA ARG A 114 15.49 13.35 -3.17
C ARG A 114 15.44 14.67 -2.38
N MET A 115 14.27 15.30 -2.27
CA MET A 115 14.09 16.42 -1.35
C MET A 115 14.05 15.99 0.13
N ILE A 116 13.80 14.71 0.40
CA ILE A 116 13.97 14.12 1.73
C ILE A 116 15.49 14.08 2.00
N PRO A 117 16.00 14.77 3.06
CA PRO A 117 17.45 14.96 3.24
C PRO A 117 18.26 13.67 3.21
N ALA A 118 17.77 12.62 3.84
CA ALA A 118 18.42 11.31 3.87
C ALA A 118 18.47 10.61 2.50
N LEU A 119 17.63 11.03 1.55
CA LEU A 119 17.54 10.47 0.20
C LEU A 119 18.18 11.33 -0.87
N LYS A 120 18.84 12.43 -0.51
CA LYS A 120 19.45 13.37 -1.46
C LYS A 120 20.30 12.70 -2.53
N ASN A 121 21.06 11.70 -2.13
CA ASN A 121 21.96 10.94 -3.01
C ASN A 121 21.49 9.50 -3.26
N ALA A 122 20.19 9.22 -3.02
CA ALA A 122 19.67 7.86 -3.19
C ALA A 122 19.65 7.46 -4.66
N GLU A 123 20.02 6.21 -4.91
CA GLU A 123 19.83 5.53 -6.18
C GLU A 123 18.48 4.76 -6.12
N PHE A 124 17.60 5.01 -7.08
CA PHE A 124 16.31 4.33 -7.15
C PHE A 124 16.44 3.11 -8.06
N LEU A 125 16.54 1.92 -7.47
CA LEU A 125 16.62 0.64 -8.18
C LEU A 125 15.33 0.33 -8.93
N ARG A 126 14.20 0.76 -8.37
CA ARG A 126 12.87 0.60 -8.97
C ARG A 126 11.98 1.78 -8.62
N LEU A 127 11.34 2.33 -9.63
CA LEU A 127 10.35 3.39 -9.44
C LEU A 127 8.97 2.80 -9.15
N GLY A 128 8.19 3.50 -8.35
CA GLY A 128 6.84 3.11 -7.97
C GLY A 128 5.85 3.24 -9.12
N SER A 129 4.81 2.44 -9.06
CA SER A 129 3.62 2.58 -9.91
C SER A 129 2.39 2.24 -9.09
N ILE A 130 1.25 2.84 -9.47
CA ILE A 130 -0.03 2.50 -8.83
C ILE A 130 -0.40 1.08 -9.19
N HIS A 131 -0.73 0.28 -8.16
CA HIS A 131 -1.37 -0.99 -8.34
C HIS A 131 -2.84 -0.80 -8.69
N ARG A 132 -3.31 -1.57 -9.65
CA ARG A 132 -4.72 -1.62 -10.06
C ARG A 132 -5.21 -3.02 -9.86
N ASN A 133 -6.13 -3.18 -8.93
CA ASN A 133 -6.77 -4.45 -8.66
C ASN A 133 -8.08 -4.52 -9.43
N THR A 134 -8.23 -5.53 -10.28
CA THR A 134 -9.50 -5.84 -10.93
C THR A 134 -10.24 -6.85 -10.07
N TYR A 135 -11.46 -6.51 -9.70
CA TYR A 135 -12.32 -7.40 -8.92
C TYR A 135 -13.79 -7.21 -9.30
N VAL A 136 -14.58 -8.21 -9.01
CA VAL A 136 -16.04 -8.19 -9.16
C VAL A 136 -16.70 -7.74 -7.85
N CYS A 137 -17.91 -7.19 -7.96
CA CYS A 137 -18.73 -6.98 -6.76
C CYS A 137 -19.29 -8.33 -6.30
N GLY A 138 -18.53 -9.07 -5.47
CA GLY A 138 -18.85 -10.41 -5.01
C GLY A 138 -20.31 -10.58 -4.58
N PRO A 139 -20.85 -9.75 -3.67
CA PRO A 139 -22.27 -9.86 -3.22
C PRO A 139 -23.31 -9.79 -4.34
N LYS A 140 -22.99 -9.09 -5.45
CA LYS A 140 -23.89 -8.99 -6.60
C LYS A 140 -23.82 -10.19 -7.53
N VAL A 141 -22.66 -10.77 -7.74
CA VAL A 141 -22.42 -11.75 -8.80
C VAL A 141 -22.16 -13.18 -8.30
N LEU A 142 -21.77 -13.33 -7.04
CA LEU A 142 -21.51 -14.64 -6.43
C LEU A 142 -22.68 -15.13 -5.58
N ARG A 143 -22.77 -16.44 -5.47
CA ARG A 143 -23.57 -17.15 -4.47
C ARG A 143 -22.76 -17.33 -3.18
N PRO A 144 -23.37 -17.72 -2.06
CA PRO A 144 -22.66 -18.01 -0.81
C PRO A 144 -21.55 -19.08 -0.95
N ASP A 145 -21.70 -20.01 -1.90
CA ASP A 145 -20.69 -21.03 -2.22
C ASP A 145 -19.57 -20.55 -3.15
N LEU A 146 -19.46 -19.24 -3.37
CA LEU A 146 -18.50 -18.58 -4.25
C LEU A 146 -18.65 -18.90 -5.74
N SER A 147 -19.73 -19.59 -6.16
CA SER A 147 -20.03 -19.81 -7.57
C SER A 147 -20.69 -18.57 -8.20
N LEU A 148 -20.51 -18.39 -9.50
CA LEU A 148 -21.18 -17.32 -10.25
C LEU A 148 -22.69 -17.60 -10.38
N LYS A 149 -23.54 -16.58 -10.15
CA LYS A 149 -24.99 -16.70 -10.26
C LYS A 149 -25.48 -17.16 -11.63
N GLY A 150 -24.81 -16.70 -12.71
CA GLY A 150 -25.14 -17.10 -14.08
C GLY A 150 -24.42 -18.39 -14.57
N HIS A 151 -23.36 -18.80 -13.89
CA HIS A 151 -22.52 -19.95 -14.28
C HIS A 151 -22.12 -20.77 -13.04
N PRO A 152 -23.01 -21.65 -12.58
CA PRO A 152 -22.83 -22.33 -11.28
C PRO A 152 -21.65 -23.33 -11.22
N LEU A 153 -20.99 -23.59 -12.32
CA LEU A 153 -19.75 -24.38 -12.37
C LEU A 153 -18.47 -23.53 -12.33
N VAL A 154 -18.61 -22.20 -12.33
CA VAL A 154 -17.49 -21.27 -12.25
C VAL A 154 -17.41 -20.69 -10.86
N TYR A 155 -16.28 -20.87 -10.19
CA TYR A 155 -16.01 -20.37 -8.85
C TYR A 155 -14.95 -19.28 -8.91
N LEU A 156 -15.08 -18.26 -8.08
CA LEU A 156 -14.07 -17.22 -7.92
C LEU A 156 -13.57 -17.22 -6.49
N ALA A 157 -12.28 -17.00 -6.30
CA ALA A 157 -11.66 -16.94 -4.99
C ALA A 157 -10.55 -15.89 -4.96
N GLY A 158 -10.17 -15.42 -3.76
CA GLY A 158 -9.12 -14.45 -3.56
C GLY A 158 -9.53 -13.05 -4.00
N GLN A 159 -8.55 -12.24 -4.32
CA GLN A 159 -8.71 -10.81 -4.58
C GLN A 159 -9.74 -10.48 -5.69
N VAL A 160 -9.89 -11.35 -6.68
CA VAL A 160 -10.88 -11.16 -7.76
C VAL A 160 -12.32 -11.11 -7.26
N THR A 161 -12.60 -11.63 -6.07
CA THR A 161 -13.94 -11.58 -5.43
C THR A 161 -14.19 -10.28 -4.67
N GLY A 162 -13.19 -9.40 -4.55
CA GLY A 162 -13.22 -8.19 -3.74
C GLY A 162 -12.67 -8.38 -2.32
N VAL A 163 -12.09 -9.54 -2.02
CA VAL A 163 -11.42 -9.80 -0.74
C VAL A 163 -10.06 -9.12 -0.76
N GLU A 164 -9.70 -8.42 0.32
CA GLU A 164 -8.40 -7.79 0.52
C GLU A 164 -7.63 -8.53 1.63
N GLY A 165 -6.33 -8.70 1.43
CA GLY A 165 -5.43 -9.39 2.36
C GLY A 165 -4.98 -10.78 1.85
N TYR A 166 -3.74 -11.15 2.20
CA TYR A 166 -3.17 -12.44 1.78
C TYR A 166 -3.84 -13.62 2.48
N LEU A 167 -4.08 -13.50 3.79
CA LEU A 167 -4.70 -14.54 4.60
C LEU A 167 -6.14 -14.78 4.17
N GLU A 168 -6.91 -13.71 4.00
CA GLU A 168 -8.29 -13.73 3.55
C GLU A 168 -8.43 -14.31 2.14
N SER A 169 -7.49 -13.95 1.25
CA SER A 169 -7.45 -14.51 -0.11
C SER A 169 -7.16 -16.01 -0.09
N ALA A 170 -6.23 -16.48 0.74
CA ALA A 170 -5.94 -17.90 0.92
C ALA A 170 -7.14 -18.64 1.53
N ALA A 171 -7.78 -18.07 2.54
CA ALA A 171 -8.98 -18.63 3.16
C ALA A 171 -10.13 -18.78 2.16
N SER A 172 -10.37 -17.74 1.32
CA SER A 172 -11.40 -17.82 0.29
C SER A 172 -11.10 -18.90 -0.76
N GLY A 173 -9.83 -19.14 -1.09
CA GLY A 173 -9.40 -20.24 -1.95
C GLY A 173 -9.70 -21.62 -1.35
N LEU A 174 -9.39 -21.79 -0.06
CA LEU A 174 -9.70 -23.02 0.68
C LEU A 174 -11.21 -23.26 0.75
N MET A 175 -12.00 -22.22 1.00
CA MET A 175 -13.46 -22.27 1.00
C MET A 175 -14.02 -22.68 -0.36
N ALA A 176 -13.54 -22.09 -1.45
CA ALA A 176 -13.95 -22.45 -2.80
C ALA A 176 -13.65 -23.93 -3.09
N ALA A 177 -12.45 -24.40 -2.72
CA ALA A 177 -12.08 -25.82 -2.87
C ALA A 177 -13.00 -26.76 -2.08
N HIS A 178 -13.37 -26.36 -0.85
CA HIS A 178 -14.31 -27.13 -0.01
C HIS A 178 -15.69 -27.23 -0.69
N PHE A 179 -16.26 -26.13 -1.18
CA PHE A 179 -17.54 -26.13 -1.86
C PHE A 179 -17.53 -26.95 -3.17
N ILE A 180 -16.45 -26.83 -3.94
CA ILE A 180 -16.26 -27.65 -5.15
C ILE A 180 -16.24 -29.12 -4.79
N ASN A 181 -15.51 -29.52 -3.76
CA ASN A 181 -15.44 -30.92 -3.31
C ASN A 181 -16.81 -31.44 -2.84
N GLN A 182 -17.55 -30.68 -2.04
CA GLN A 182 -18.91 -31.05 -1.64
C GLN A 182 -19.81 -31.27 -2.86
N ARG A 183 -19.74 -30.39 -3.85
CA ARG A 183 -20.51 -30.51 -5.08
C ARG A 183 -20.14 -31.74 -5.88
N VAL A 184 -18.85 -32.07 -6.04
CA VAL A 184 -18.37 -33.25 -6.73
C VAL A 184 -18.86 -34.55 -6.05
N LEU A 185 -18.94 -34.51 -4.71
CA LEU A 185 -19.45 -35.61 -3.90
C LEU A 185 -20.97 -35.68 -3.79
N GLY A 186 -21.70 -34.80 -4.47
CA GLY A 186 -23.17 -34.71 -4.38
C GLY A 186 -23.73 -34.36 -3.00
N LYS A 187 -22.91 -33.72 -2.15
CA LYS A 187 -23.29 -33.27 -0.82
C LYS A 187 -23.97 -31.90 -0.88
N ALA A 188 -24.86 -31.64 0.09
CA ALA A 188 -25.42 -30.30 0.26
C ALA A 188 -24.30 -29.29 0.59
N HIS A 189 -24.46 -28.07 0.09
CA HIS A 189 -23.54 -26.97 0.44
C HIS A 189 -23.94 -26.44 1.82
N ASP A 190 -23.23 -26.84 2.86
CA ASP A 190 -23.31 -26.19 4.14
C ASP A 190 -22.47 -24.91 4.06
N ALA A 191 -23.12 -23.75 4.10
CA ALA A 191 -22.42 -22.49 4.28
C ALA A 191 -21.69 -22.56 5.62
N PRO A 192 -20.44 -22.09 5.73
CA PRO A 192 -19.78 -21.98 7.01
C PRO A 192 -20.56 -21.02 7.91
N PRO A 193 -20.52 -21.24 9.24
CA PRO A 193 -21.22 -20.43 10.20
C PRO A 193 -20.80 -18.96 10.16
#